data_68a1fbc6a8d65d604065265b7fe8a9d4
#
_entry.id   68a1fbc6a8d65d604065265b7fe8a9d4
#
_cell.length_a   1.000
_cell.length_b   1.000
_cell.length_c   1.000
_cell.angle_alpha   90.00
_cell.angle_beta   90.00
_cell.angle_gamma   90.00
#
_symmetry.space_group_name_H-M   'P 1'
#
loop_
_entity.id
_entity.type
_entity.pdbx_description
1 polymer ?
#
loop_
_entity_poly.entity_id
_entity_poly.type
_entity_poly.pdbx_seq_one_letter_code
_entity_poly.pdbx_strand_id
1 'polypeptide(L)'
;MKADEVFAVLKKRIEQGGVTDETIKKIVEQYFEEHPVQVITDNTLSVAGAPADALSTGNAIKNVSDSFKDIFLEKFFSLQRTGKVYGVKVFKSASNPTSVCEKTRDNAGLICEPSTDTVENQDDYENIPLFKWYEVNYKRYDDGFAYPIAFIGDSDYKTDGDADIGAMQMTFYYAWLDISDEYRELVISDTPHKELGLKPWEQAVRADGTVMPYFIQSRHPSVIGSDGLLHSQRGKVARNQSYQNMITNYGKKGTGYTGAGSNRFTFAQIFNLIKYTNKSSQDSMAGVTNWNVQYPASIQSVDKHNYFPVTNTQANNMQVGLCVSVGYGNTSGSLDRGLSTIHQYADDVKIIAIEALDDNNKAVYLDCQPFDTTPVDDRQIYITSMQAHSGDTDSVIGHHDGSPVSNTDGKHPCRIQGIEIMVGGGEVASDTVAFFNTDYSKNVYHAPIGVKHTTNEATIKATYELIGNIAASSNGEGSDYWSGDVEHINGAWLPKNQVGNSGQGNKDMLYAGGKTASGVREYYQGGNLWYGAIAGFCCLACGGGLDRAGWNFLSAD
;
A
#
# COMPACT_ATOMS: atom_id res chain seq x y z
N MET A 1 -1.29 29.05 -15.53
CA MET A 1 0.16 29.18 -15.31
C MET A 1 0.81 29.44 -16.65
N LYS A 2 1.68 30.43 -16.76
CA LYS A 2 2.43 30.65 -18.04
C LYS A 2 3.42 29.50 -18.22
N ALA A 3 3.73 29.15 -19.45
CA ALA A 3 4.68 28.06 -19.76
C ALA A 3 6.01 28.22 -18.99
N ASP A 4 6.48 29.46 -18.84
CA ASP A 4 7.70 29.81 -18.10
C ASP A 4 7.60 29.50 -16.60
N GLU A 5 6.41 29.61 -15.99
CA GLU A 5 6.19 29.29 -14.57
C GLU A 5 6.17 27.77 -14.32
N VAL A 6 5.55 27.01 -15.23
CA VAL A 6 5.60 25.54 -15.22
C VAL A 6 7.03 25.07 -15.38
N PHE A 7 7.78 25.72 -16.28
CA PHE A 7 9.17 25.43 -16.56
C PHE A 7 10.08 25.65 -15.34
N ALA A 8 9.89 26.76 -14.62
CA ALA A 8 10.67 27.10 -13.43
C ALA A 8 10.41 26.11 -12.27
N VAL A 9 9.18 25.68 -12.11
CA VAL A 9 8.80 24.69 -11.09
C VAL A 9 9.37 23.31 -11.42
N LEU A 10 9.26 22.88 -12.67
CA LEU A 10 9.82 21.61 -13.13
C LEU A 10 11.34 21.60 -13.03
N LYS A 11 12.02 22.69 -13.42
CA LYS A 11 13.46 22.86 -13.30
C LYS A 11 13.93 22.67 -11.87
N LYS A 12 13.32 23.36 -10.91
CA LYS A 12 13.66 23.28 -9.48
C LYS A 12 13.53 21.85 -8.93
N ARG A 13 12.60 21.06 -9.45
CA ARG A 13 12.34 19.69 -9.00
C ARG A 13 13.26 18.66 -9.62
N ILE A 14 13.58 18.86 -10.91
CA ILE A 14 14.52 18.01 -11.59
C ILE A 14 15.92 18.19 -11.00
N GLU A 15 16.30 19.39 -10.59
CA GLU A 15 17.52 19.65 -9.83
C GLU A 15 17.57 18.88 -8.49
N GLN A 16 16.43 18.71 -7.84
CA GLN A 16 16.29 17.87 -6.63
C GLN A 16 16.34 16.36 -6.94
N GLY A 17 16.06 15.94 -8.18
CA GLY A 17 16.02 14.55 -8.62
C GLY A 17 17.24 14.07 -9.42
N GLY A 18 18.28 14.90 -9.59
CA GLY A 18 19.51 14.51 -10.30
C GLY A 18 19.44 14.53 -11.83
N VAL A 19 18.42 15.17 -12.42
CA VAL A 19 18.33 15.40 -13.87
C VAL A 19 19.00 16.73 -14.21
N THR A 20 19.86 16.75 -15.23
CA THR A 20 20.62 17.95 -15.60
C THR A 20 19.78 18.95 -16.40
N ASP A 21 20.09 20.25 -16.27
CA ASP A 21 19.52 21.35 -17.08
C ASP A 21 19.55 21.04 -18.59
N GLU A 22 20.58 20.34 -19.05
CA GLU A 22 20.76 19.98 -20.45
C GLU A 22 19.73 18.95 -20.93
N THR A 23 19.31 18.03 -20.08
CA THR A 23 18.25 17.06 -20.39
C THR A 23 16.90 17.76 -20.54
N ILE A 24 16.60 18.72 -19.66
CA ILE A 24 15.37 19.53 -19.76
C ILE A 24 15.36 20.33 -21.06
N LYS A 25 16.45 20.99 -21.33
CA LYS A 25 16.61 21.83 -22.54
C LYS A 25 16.37 21.01 -23.81
N LYS A 26 16.92 19.82 -23.91
CA LYS A 26 16.71 18.90 -25.05
C LYS A 26 15.25 18.45 -25.16
N ILE A 27 14.58 18.14 -24.05
CA ILE A 27 13.16 17.76 -24.05
C ILE A 27 12.29 18.89 -24.62
N VAL A 28 12.58 20.11 -24.19
CA VAL A 28 11.81 21.29 -24.63
C VAL A 28 12.11 21.66 -26.08
N GLU A 29 13.36 21.65 -26.48
CA GLU A 29 13.77 21.91 -27.87
C GLU A 29 13.13 20.88 -28.81
N GLN A 30 13.22 19.59 -28.49
CA GLN A 30 12.62 18.52 -29.29
C GLN A 30 11.09 18.63 -29.35
N TYR A 31 10.43 19.00 -28.22
CA TYR A 31 8.98 19.22 -28.20
C TYR A 31 8.54 20.32 -29.18
N PHE A 32 9.23 21.47 -29.19
CA PHE A 32 8.89 22.56 -30.14
C PHE A 32 9.26 22.25 -31.60
N GLU A 33 10.24 21.40 -31.82
CA GLU A 33 10.56 20.90 -33.15
C GLU A 33 9.50 19.94 -33.70
N GLU A 34 9.01 19.02 -32.88
CA GLU A 34 8.00 18.02 -33.25
C GLU A 34 6.56 18.61 -33.26
N HIS A 35 6.31 19.67 -32.45
CA HIS A 35 5.02 20.35 -32.34
C HIS A 35 5.21 21.85 -32.58
N PRO A 36 5.45 22.27 -33.81
CA PRO A 36 5.56 23.69 -34.09
C PRO A 36 4.27 24.38 -33.67
N VAL A 37 4.39 25.37 -32.81
CA VAL A 37 3.25 26.18 -32.34
C VAL A 37 2.70 26.86 -33.56
N GLN A 38 1.69 26.29 -34.20
CA GLN A 38 0.83 27.04 -35.09
C GLN A 38 0.08 28.02 -34.22
N VAL A 39 0.53 29.25 -34.20
CA VAL A 39 -0.33 30.35 -33.75
C VAL A 39 -1.46 30.42 -34.78
N ILE A 40 -2.52 29.66 -34.52
CA ILE A 40 -3.78 29.84 -35.24
C ILE A 40 -4.30 31.18 -34.73
N THR A 41 -3.91 32.24 -35.44
CA THR A 41 -4.64 33.49 -35.39
C THR A 41 -5.96 33.20 -36.11
N ASP A 42 -6.91 32.66 -35.36
CA ASP A 42 -8.28 32.59 -35.83
C ASP A 42 -8.85 33.99 -35.83
N ASN A 43 -8.78 34.60 -37.03
CA ASN A 43 -9.39 35.93 -37.31
C ASN A 43 -10.94 35.87 -37.26
N THR A 44 -11.56 34.76 -36.89
CA THR A 44 -13.01 34.61 -36.75
C THR A 44 -13.54 35.02 -35.36
N LEU A 45 -12.69 35.48 -34.44
CA LEU A 45 -13.13 36.22 -33.22
C LEU A 45 -13.65 37.64 -33.52
N SER A 46 -14.14 37.89 -34.70
CA SER A 46 -14.61 39.19 -35.19
C SER A 46 -16.09 39.49 -34.90
N VAL A 47 -16.70 38.85 -33.91
CA VAL A 47 -17.98 39.32 -33.37
C VAL A 47 -17.70 40.24 -32.20
N ALA A 48 -17.50 41.53 -32.53
CA ALA A 48 -17.38 42.58 -31.54
C ALA A 48 -18.64 42.59 -30.65
N GLY A 49 -18.49 42.27 -29.35
CA GLY A 49 -19.53 42.40 -28.34
C GLY A 49 -20.14 41.12 -27.77
N ALA A 50 -19.75 39.92 -28.24
CA ALA A 50 -20.08 38.68 -27.52
C ALA A 50 -19.03 38.44 -26.42
N PRO A 51 -19.45 38.21 -25.15
CA PRO A 51 -18.52 37.71 -24.15
C PRO A 51 -17.96 36.39 -24.68
N ALA A 52 -16.63 36.31 -24.91
CA ALA A 52 -16.00 35.05 -25.15
C ALA A 52 -16.45 34.12 -24.02
N ASP A 53 -16.99 32.95 -24.37
CA ASP A 53 -17.39 31.98 -23.35
C ASP A 53 -16.16 31.64 -22.52
N ALA A 54 -16.04 32.25 -21.35
CA ALA A 54 -14.92 32.08 -20.44
C ALA A 54 -14.74 30.62 -20.05
N LEU A 55 -15.82 29.83 -20.10
CA LEU A 55 -15.80 28.40 -19.83
C LEU A 55 -15.16 27.62 -20.99
N SER A 56 -15.51 27.92 -22.25
CA SER A 56 -14.91 27.22 -23.40
C SER A 56 -13.45 27.61 -23.60
N THR A 57 -13.09 28.88 -23.38
CA THR A 57 -11.69 29.34 -23.38
C THR A 57 -10.90 28.73 -22.24
N GLY A 58 -11.45 28.69 -21.03
CA GLY A 58 -10.85 28.03 -19.87
C GLY A 58 -10.64 26.53 -20.10
N ASN A 59 -11.60 25.85 -20.68
CA ASN A 59 -11.49 24.43 -21.04
C ASN A 59 -10.45 24.19 -22.15
N ALA A 60 -10.37 25.03 -23.16
CA ALA A 60 -9.35 24.94 -24.20
C ALA A 60 -7.93 25.12 -23.63
N ILE A 61 -7.73 26.14 -22.77
CA ILE A 61 -6.45 26.38 -22.08
C ILE A 61 -6.10 25.19 -21.17
N LYS A 62 -7.07 24.66 -20.44
CA LYS A 62 -6.87 23.50 -19.59
C LYS A 62 -6.46 22.26 -20.41
N ASN A 63 -7.17 21.99 -21.51
CA ASN A 63 -6.86 20.85 -22.37
C ASN A 63 -5.44 20.94 -22.98
N VAL A 64 -5.00 22.14 -23.36
CA VAL A 64 -3.61 22.37 -23.82
C VAL A 64 -2.61 22.12 -22.69
N SER A 65 -2.91 22.60 -21.48
CA SER A 65 -2.07 22.40 -20.29
C SER A 65 -1.96 20.91 -19.92
N ASP A 66 -3.09 20.19 -19.93
CA ASP A 66 -3.13 18.75 -19.58
C ASP A 66 -2.40 17.92 -20.65
N SER A 67 -2.61 18.20 -21.93
CA SER A 67 -1.87 17.54 -23.03
C SER A 67 -0.36 17.81 -22.95
N PHE A 68 0.05 19.01 -22.54
CA PHE A 68 1.46 19.34 -22.37
C PHE A 68 2.08 18.55 -21.18
N LYS A 69 1.36 18.42 -20.06
CA LYS A 69 1.82 17.62 -18.91
C LYS A 69 2.04 16.15 -19.31
N ASP A 70 1.11 15.56 -20.04
CA ASP A 70 1.19 14.16 -20.47
C ASP A 70 2.39 13.93 -21.39
N ILE A 71 2.58 14.76 -22.39
CA ILE A 71 3.71 14.67 -23.32
C ILE A 71 5.03 14.88 -22.58
N PHE A 72 5.08 15.85 -21.66
CA PHE A 72 6.27 16.10 -20.85
C PHE A 72 6.62 14.88 -19.99
N LEU A 73 5.67 14.30 -19.28
CA LEU A 73 5.89 13.14 -18.41
C LEU A 73 6.31 11.91 -19.25
N GLU A 74 5.71 11.73 -20.43
CA GLU A 74 6.12 10.69 -21.36
C GLU A 74 7.59 10.83 -21.76
N LYS A 75 8.01 12.01 -22.19
CA LYS A 75 9.40 12.28 -22.57
C LYS A 75 10.35 12.17 -21.38
N PHE A 76 9.96 12.75 -20.22
CA PHE A 76 10.74 12.69 -19.00
C PHE A 76 11.10 11.25 -18.60
N PHE A 77 10.11 10.35 -18.51
CA PHE A 77 10.38 8.96 -18.16
C PHE A 77 11.07 8.18 -19.30
N SER A 78 10.69 8.42 -20.56
CA SER A 78 11.29 7.71 -21.70
C SER A 78 12.79 7.97 -21.84
N LEU A 79 13.23 9.21 -21.57
CA LEU A 79 14.65 9.58 -21.65
C LEU A 79 15.52 9.04 -20.50
N GLN A 80 14.90 8.61 -19.42
CA GLN A 80 15.61 8.03 -18.26
C GLN A 80 15.74 6.51 -18.33
N ARG A 81 15.13 5.86 -19.32
CA ARG A 81 15.22 4.41 -19.49
C ARG A 81 16.64 4.00 -19.80
N THR A 82 17.11 2.98 -19.14
CA THR A 82 18.48 2.44 -19.24
C THR A 82 18.55 1.12 -19.99
N GLY A 83 17.43 0.41 -20.10
CA GLY A 83 17.37 -0.95 -20.65
C GLY A 83 18.03 -2.01 -19.75
N LYS A 84 18.44 -1.66 -18.52
CA LYS A 84 19.01 -2.61 -17.60
C LYS A 84 17.97 -3.59 -17.09
N VAL A 85 18.42 -4.82 -16.81
CA VAL A 85 17.58 -5.91 -16.30
C VAL A 85 18.05 -6.30 -14.91
N TYR A 86 17.24 -6.02 -13.92
CA TYR A 86 17.52 -6.38 -12.51
C TYR A 86 16.86 -7.71 -12.20
N GLY A 87 17.67 -8.71 -11.82
CA GLY A 87 17.21 -10.06 -11.57
C GLY A 87 17.42 -10.52 -10.15
N VAL A 88 16.61 -11.49 -9.72
CA VAL A 88 16.80 -12.22 -8.48
C VAL A 88 16.46 -13.70 -8.69
N LYS A 89 17.40 -14.59 -8.34
CA LYS A 89 17.23 -16.02 -8.32
C LYS A 89 16.49 -16.42 -7.05
N VAL A 90 15.34 -17.03 -7.22
CA VAL A 90 14.43 -17.44 -6.15
C VAL A 90 14.33 -18.95 -6.15
N PHE A 91 14.77 -19.61 -5.09
CA PHE A 91 14.70 -21.06 -4.96
C PHE A 91 13.26 -21.53 -4.82
N LYS A 92 12.87 -22.56 -5.57
CA LYS A 92 11.57 -23.22 -5.43
C LYS A 92 11.55 -23.98 -4.11
N SER A 93 10.63 -23.66 -3.23
CA SER A 93 10.60 -24.21 -1.86
C SER A 93 10.42 -25.72 -1.80
N ALA A 94 9.90 -26.35 -2.85
CA ALA A 94 9.84 -27.80 -2.99
C ALA A 94 11.24 -28.45 -3.05
N SER A 95 12.24 -27.75 -3.60
CA SER A 95 13.62 -28.25 -3.72
C SER A 95 14.53 -27.64 -2.65
N ASN A 96 14.35 -26.37 -2.32
CA ASN A 96 15.10 -25.67 -1.30
C ASN A 96 14.21 -24.62 -0.59
N PRO A 97 13.77 -24.86 0.64
CA PRO A 97 12.84 -24.01 1.35
C PRO A 97 13.45 -22.73 1.94
N THR A 98 14.67 -22.36 1.56
CA THR A 98 15.31 -21.12 2.02
C THR A 98 14.48 -19.88 1.67
N SER A 99 14.49 -18.89 2.56
CA SER A 99 13.94 -17.54 2.30
C SER A 99 14.94 -16.66 1.56
N VAL A 100 16.24 -16.94 1.67
CA VAL A 100 17.31 -16.15 1.06
C VAL A 100 17.38 -16.43 -0.45
N CYS A 101 17.47 -15.34 -1.21
CA CYS A 101 17.59 -15.32 -2.67
C CYS A 101 18.97 -14.81 -3.10
N GLU A 102 19.25 -14.77 -4.39
CA GLU A 102 20.54 -14.33 -4.95
C GLU A 102 20.30 -13.27 -6.04
N LYS A 103 20.99 -12.13 -5.97
CA LYS A 103 20.94 -11.12 -7.02
C LYS A 103 21.62 -11.57 -8.30
N THR A 104 21.02 -11.28 -9.44
CA THR A 104 21.53 -11.68 -10.77
C THR A 104 21.50 -10.47 -11.71
N ARG A 105 22.11 -10.59 -12.90
CA ARG A 105 22.13 -9.59 -13.95
C ARG A 105 22.66 -8.22 -13.45
N ASP A 106 22.02 -7.10 -13.86
CA ASP A 106 22.38 -5.76 -13.40
C ASP A 106 22.08 -5.51 -11.90
N ASN A 107 21.40 -6.45 -11.25
CA ASN A 107 21.15 -6.42 -9.80
C ASN A 107 22.35 -6.93 -8.98
N ALA A 108 23.26 -7.67 -9.61
CA ALA A 108 24.40 -8.27 -8.92
C ALA A 108 25.30 -7.20 -8.30
N GLY A 109 25.59 -7.35 -7.02
CA GLY A 109 26.45 -6.45 -6.24
C GLY A 109 25.77 -5.20 -5.70
N LEU A 110 24.51 -4.88 -6.05
CA LEU A 110 23.77 -3.78 -5.43
C LEU A 110 23.37 -4.14 -4.01
N ILE A 111 23.48 -3.19 -3.10
CA ILE A 111 23.10 -3.33 -1.69
C ILE A 111 21.92 -2.40 -1.39
N CYS A 112 20.98 -2.89 -0.60
CA CYS A 112 19.91 -2.08 -0.04
C CYS A 112 19.60 -2.58 1.38
N GLU A 113 19.58 -1.66 2.32
CA GLU A 113 19.18 -1.91 3.70
C GLU A 113 18.12 -0.87 4.10
N PRO A 114 17.03 -1.27 4.80
CA PRO A 114 16.00 -0.32 5.19
C PRO A 114 16.52 0.73 6.17
N SER A 115 16.14 1.98 5.97
CA SER A 115 16.49 3.12 6.81
C SER A 115 15.44 3.36 7.92
N THR A 116 15.76 4.22 8.89
CA THR A 116 14.85 4.71 9.91
C THR A 116 14.72 6.24 9.81
N ASP A 117 14.06 6.87 10.76
CA ASP A 117 13.99 8.33 10.88
C ASP A 117 15.31 8.97 11.30
N THR A 118 16.22 8.20 11.88
CA THR A 118 17.51 8.67 12.40
C THR A 118 18.73 7.99 11.78
N VAL A 119 18.55 6.86 11.11
CA VAL A 119 19.63 6.07 10.51
C VAL A 119 19.39 5.94 9.02
N GLU A 120 20.27 6.55 8.23
CA GLU A 120 20.33 6.38 6.78
C GLU A 120 21.23 5.18 6.47
N ASN A 121 20.64 4.10 5.95
CA ASN A 121 21.37 2.92 5.53
C ASN A 121 21.63 2.95 4.01
N GLN A 122 22.50 2.05 3.55
CA GLN A 122 22.90 1.99 2.14
C GLN A 122 21.70 1.62 1.25
N ASP A 123 21.47 2.42 0.20
CA ASP A 123 20.53 2.15 -0.88
C ASP A 123 21.16 2.46 -2.23
N ASP A 124 21.76 1.47 -2.88
CA ASP A 124 22.37 1.61 -4.20
C ASP A 124 21.34 1.87 -5.31
N TYR A 125 20.04 1.70 -5.01
CA TYR A 125 18.95 1.95 -5.96
C TYR A 125 18.46 3.39 -5.98
N GLU A 126 18.79 4.20 -4.98
CA GLU A 126 18.29 5.56 -4.81
C GLU A 126 18.42 6.43 -6.06
N ASN A 127 19.55 6.28 -6.78
CA ASN A 127 19.87 7.06 -7.97
C ASN A 127 19.56 6.35 -9.30
N ILE A 128 18.99 5.15 -9.26
CA ILE A 128 18.55 4.42 -10.44
C ILE A 128 17.13 4.86 -10.81
N PRO A 129 16.89 5.40 -12.03
CA PRO A 129 15.60 5.97 -12.40
C PRO A 129 14.41 5.04 -12.23
N LEU A 130 14.58 3.74 -12.49
CA LEU A 130 13.54 2.72 -12.32
C LEU A 130 13.00 2.63 -10.89
N PHE A 131 13.82 2.91 -9.89
CA PHE A 131 13.49 2.80 -8.47
C PHE A 131 13.15 4.15 -7.82
N LYS A 132 13.20 5.26 -8.59
CA LYS A 132 12.77 6.57 -8.09
C LYS A 132 11.26 6.67 -8.04
N TRP A 133 10.76 7.34 -7.02
CA TRP A 133 9.36 7.67 -6.89
C TRP A 133 9.19 9.16 -6.54
N TYR A 134 8.02 9.70 -6.90
CA TYR A 134 7.70 11.11 -6.72
C TYR A 134 6.36 11.23 -6.01
N GLU A 135 6.30 12.03 -4.95
CA GLU A 135 5.05 12.27 -4.23
C GLU A 135 4.20 13.27 -5.00
N VAL A 136 2.95 12.88 -5.28
CA VAL A 136 2.01 13.67 -6.08
C VAL A 136 0.62 13.64 -5.46
N ASN A 137 -0.18 14.68 -5.71
CA ASN A 137 -1.62 14.52 -5.69
C ASN A 137 -2.07 13.94 -7.04
N TYR A 138 -3.05 13.05 -7.01
CA TYR A 138 -3.55 12.42 -8.23
C TYR A 138 -5.08 12.34 -8.28
N LYS A 139 -5.60 12.12 -9.48
CA LYS A 139 -6.98 11.75 -9.74
C LYS A 139 -7.04 10.54 -10.66
N ARG A 140 -8.07 9.69 -10.44
CA ARG A 140 -8.41 8.61 -11.35
C ARG A 140 -9.54 9.05 -12.27
N TYR A 141 -9.49 8.58 -13.52
CA TYR A 141 -10.47 8.87 -14.54
C TYR A 141 -11.12 7.57 -15.06
N ASP A 142 -12.13 7.72 -15.91
CA ASP A 142 -12.92 6.58 -16.43
C ASP A 142 -12.12 5.65 -17.35
N ASP A 143 -10.93 6.05 -17.79
CA ASP A 143 -9.97 5.20 -18.50
C ASP A 143 -9.22 4.20 -17.58
N GLY A 144 -9.52 4.24 -16.27
CA GLY A 144 -8.92 3.37 -15.26
C GLY A 144 -7.51 3.80 -14.82
N PHE A 145 -6.99 4.93 -15.32
CA PHE A 145 -5.65 5.40 -15.03
C PHE A 145 -5.62 6.55 -14.01
N ALA A 146 -4.53 6.66 -13.25
CA ALA A 146 -4.29 7.74 -12.28
C ALA A 146 -3.34 8.79 -12.87
N TYR A 147 -3.77 10.04 -12.88
CA TYR A 147 -3.00 11.17 -13.41
C TYR A 147 -2.55 12.11 -12.29
N PRO A 148 -1.30 12.60 -12.31
CA PRO A 148 -0.82 13.57 -11.34
C PRO A 148 -1.49 14.93 -11.58
N ILE A 149 -1.94 15.57 -10.52
CA ILE A 149 -2.55 16.91 -10.57
C ILE A 149 -1.65 17.97 -9.94
N ALA A 150 -0.86 17.60 -8.93
CA ALA A 150 0.12 18.48 -8.29
C ALA A 150 1.28 17.63 -7.76
N PHE A 151 2.48 18.20 -7.70
CA PHE A 151 3.64 17.55 -7.10
C PHE A 151 3.93 18.14 -5.72
N ILE A 152 4.57 17.39 -4.85
CA ILE A 152 5.02 17.91 -3.55
C ILE A 152 5.86 19.19 -3.76
N GLY A 153 5.50 20.27 -3.03
CA GLY A 153 6.13 21.59 -3.14
C GLY A 153 5.49 22.51 -4.18
N ASP A 154 4.48 22.08 -4.96
CA ASP A 154 3.63 22.99 -5.74
C ASP A 154 2.70 23.75 -4.82
N SER A 155 2.31 24.97 -5.21
CA SER A 155 1.39 25.81 -4.43
C SER A 155 -0.02 25.21 -4.31
N ASP A 156 -0.39 24.33 -5.21
CA ASP A 156 -1.67 23.62 -5.28
C ASP A 156 -1.60 22.17 -4.73
N TYR A 157 -0.41 21.74 -4.27
CA TYR A 157 -0.27 20.47 -3.58
C TYR A 157 -0.98 20.51 -2.22
N LYS A 158 -1.80 19.50 -1.96
CA LYS A 158 -2.59 19.38 -0.73
C LYS A 158 -2.23 18.08 0.02
N THR A 159 -2.33 18.14 1.34
CA THR A 159 -2.12 16.99 2.23
C THR A 159 -3.42 16.48 2.86
N ASP A 160 -4.53 17.20 2.66
CA ASP A 160 -5.83 16.96 3.27
C ASP A 160 -6.99 17.31 2.31
N GLY A 161 -8.19 17.35 2.85
CA GLY A 161 -9.40 17.69 2.11
C GLY A 161 -9.80 16.59 1.12
N ASP A 162 -9.94 16.96 -0.14
CA ASP A 162 -10.33 16.10 -1.26
C ASP A 162 -9.14 15.52 -2.05
N ALA A 163 -7.92 15.69 -1.54
CA ALA A 163 -6.71 15.25 -2.21
C ALA A 163 -6.37 13.78 -1.92
N ASP A 164 -5.92 13.07 -2.93
CA ASP A 164 -5.26 11.77 -2.78
C ASP A 164 -3.75 11.94 -2.98
N ILE A 165 -2.95 11.36 -2.08
CA ILE A 165 -1.49 11.39 -2.11
C ILE A 165 -1.00 10.06 -2.71
N GLY A 166 -0.23 10.15 -3.78
CA GLY A 166 0.31 9.00 -4.51
C GLY A 166 1.82 8.99 -4.61
N ALA A 167 2.38 7.82 -4.83
CA ALA A 167 3.73 7.61 -5.28
C ALA A 167 3.71 7.36 -6.80
N MET A 168 4.21 8.30 -7.59
CA MET A 168 4.36 8.18 -9.03
C MET A 168 5.73 7.58 -9.35
N GLN A 169 5.78 6.56 -10.19
CA GLN A 169 6.99 5.85 -10.56
C GLN A 169 7.05 5.57 -12.06
N MET A 170 8.26 5.34 -12.57
CA MET A 170 8.48 4.86 -13.93
C MET A 170 7.84 3.49 -14.10
N THR A 171 7.18 3.27 -15.24
CA THR A 171 6.67 1.96 -15.61
C THR A 171 7.80 0.95 -15.73
N PHE A 172 7.68 -0.13 -14.99
CA PHE A 172 8.54 -1.29 -15.12
C PHE A 172 7.83 -2.44 -15.82
N TYR A 173 8.63 -3.32 -16.39
CA TYR A 173 8.22 -4.56 -17.02
C TYR A 173 8.81 -5.71 -16.21
N TYR A 174 8.07 -6.82 -16.02
CA TYR A 174 8.54 -7.94 -15.22
C TYR A 174 8.17 -9.29 -15.81
N ALA A 175 8.91 -10.31 -15.41
CA ALA A 175 8.57 -11.70 -15.67
C ALA A 175 9.19 -12.63 -14.63
N TRP A 176 8.56 -13.78 -14.47
CA TRP A 176 9.17 -14.97 -13.86
C TRP A 176 9.71 -15.87 -14.94
N LEU A 177 11.00 -16.18 -14.89
CA LEU A 177 11.68 -17.08 -15.82
C LEU A 177 11.91 -18.42 -15.12
N ASP A 178 11.33 -19.51 -15.63
CA ASP A 178 11.63 -20.86 -15.17
C ASP A 178 12.98 -21.28 -15.69
N ILE A 179 13.99 -21.32 -14.82
CA ILE A 179 15.37 -21.62 -15.19
C ILE A 179 15.68 -23.10 -15.02
N SER A 180 15.24 -23.70 -13.90
CA SER A 180 15.43 -25.10 -13.59
C SER A 180 14.34 -25.64 -12.65
N ASP A 181 14.42 -26.93 -12.29
CA ASP A 181 13.57 -27.52 -11.26
C ASP A 181 13.87 -26.95 -9.86
N GLU A 182 15.07 -26.39 -9.64
CA GLU A 182 15.50 -25.89 -8.34
C GLU A 182 15.13 -24.42 -8.12
N TYR A 183 15.14 -23.60 -9.17
CA TYR A 183 14.89 -22.16 -9.04
C TYR A 183 14.26 -21.53 -10.29
N ARG A 184 13.66 -20.39 -10.07
CA ARG A 184 13.20 -19.45 -11.09
C ARG A 184 13.85 -18.08 -10.86
N GLU A 185 13.84 -17.24 -11.85
CA GLU A 185 14.36 -15.88 -11.77
C GLU A 185 13.22 -14.88 -11.94
N LEU A 186 13.05 -13.97 -10.97
CA LEU A 186 12.24 -12.77 -11.15
C LEU A 186 13.12 -11.71 -11.79
N VAL A 187 12.68 -11.12 -12.88
CA VAL A 187 13.38 -10.03 -13.56
C VAL A 187 12.49 -8.82 -13.74
N ILE A 188 13.06 -7.62 -13.56
CA ILE A 188 12.40 -6.35 -13.86
C ILE A 188 13.28 -5.46 -14.72
N SER A 189 12.67 -4.62 -15.56
CA SER A 189 13.37 -3.64 -16.39
C SER A 189 12.48 -2.42 -16.66
N ASP A 190 13.10 -1.29 -17.01
CA ASP A 190 12.41 -0.10 -17.52
C ASP A 190 12.00 -0.21 -19.00
N THR A 191 12.37 -1.30 -19.69
CA THR A 191 12.06 -1.56 -21.08
C THR A 191 11.44 -2.95 -21.29
N PRO A 192 10.59 -3.11 -22.34
CA PRO A 192 9.90 -4.38 -22.59
C PRO A 192 10.83 -5.38 -23.31
N HIS A 193 11.75 -6.01 -22.64
CA HIS A 193 12.60 -7.06 -23.20
C HIS A 193 11.76 -8.24 -23.69
N LYS A 194 11.33 -8.18 -24.95
CA LYS A 194 10.44 -9.20 -25.56
C LYS A 194 11.04 -10.59 -25.56
N GLU A 195 12.35 -10.69 -25.69
CA GLU A 195 13.13 -11.94 -25.62
C GLU A 195 13.07 -12.62 -24.26
N LEU A 196 12.79 -11.86 -23.20
CA LEU A 196 12.58 -12.35 -21.84
C LEU A 196 11.09 -12.49 -21.48
N GLY A 197 10.19 -12.10 -22.39
CA GLY A 197 8.75 -12.16 -22.15
C GLY A 197 8.23 -11.18 -21.09
N LEU A 198 8.95 -10.06 -20.87
CA LEU A 198 8.54 -9.07 -19.86
C LEU A 198 7.21 -8.44 -20.25
N LYS A 199 6.31 -8.35 -19.25
CA LYS A 199 5.02 -7.67 -19.34
C LYS A 199 5.07 -6.36 -18.56
N PRO A 200 4.34 -5.30 -18.99
CA PRO A 200 4.26 -4.07 -18.21
C PRO A 200 3.56 -4.31 -16.88
N TRP A 201 3.92 -3.53 -15.88
CA TRP A 201 3.18 -3.45 -14.64
C TRP A 201 1.73 -3.02 -14.91
N GLU A 202 0.76 -3.73 -14.35
CA GLU A 202 -0.65 -3.60 -14.73
C GLU A 202 -1.21 -2.20 -14.50
N GLN A 203 -0.83 -1.54 -13.40
CA GLN A 203 -1.30 -0.17 -13.13
C GLN A 203 -0.76 0.88 -14.11
N ALA A 204 0.21 0.54 -14.93
CA ALA A 204 0.68 1.38 -16.02
C ALA A 204 -0.12 1.19 -17.32
N VAL A 205 -1.10 0.28 -17.33
CA VAL A 205 -1.90 -0.04 -18.52
C VAL A 205 -3.28 0.59 -18.39
N ARG A 206 -3.70 1.36 -19.39
CA ARG A 206 -5.05 1.88 -19.51
C ARG A 206 -6.04 0.79 -19.92
N ALA A 207 -7.34 1.02 -19.75
CA ALA A 207 -8.39 0.09 -20.16
C ALA A 207 -8.38 -0.23 -21.68
N ASP A 208 -7.85 0.64 -22.51
CA ASP A 208 -7.67 0.42 -23.96
C ASP A 208 -6.40 -0.36 -24.32
N GLY A 209 -5.62 -0.77 -23.32
CA GLY A 209 -4.36 -1.49 -23.49
C GLY A 209 -3.12 -0.60 -23.72
N THR A 210 -3.27 0.71 -23.73
CA THR A 210 -2.13 1.64 -23.85
C THR A 210 -1.24 1.56 -22.62
N VAL A 211 0.06 1.33 -22.81
CA VAL A 211 1.05 1.31 -21.73
C VAL A 211 1.60 2.72 -21.52
N MET A 212 1.35 3.27 -20.35
CA MET A 212 1.84 4.58 -19.93
C MET A 212 3.30 4.51 -19.47
N PRO A 213 4.09 5.59 -19.59
CA PRO A 213 5.50 5.62 -19.17
C PRO A 213 5.67 5.65 -17.65
N TYR A 214 4.61 5.89 -16.90
CA TYR A 214 4.55 5.94 -15.45
C TYR A 214 3.26 5.31 -14.93
N PHE A 215 3.20 5.09 -13.64
CA PHE A 215 1.98 4.73 -12.90
C PHE A 215 1.98 5.42 -11.54
N ILE A 216 0.83 5.50 -10.91
CA ILE A 216 0.64 6.09 -9.58
C ILE A 216 -0.11 5.09 -8.72
N GLN A 217 0.45 4.80 -7.55
CA GLN A 217 -0.23 4.07 -6.48
C GLN A 217 -0.52 4.99 -5.31
N SER A 218 -1.58 4.72 -4.56
CA SER A 218 -1.81 5.41 -3.29
C SER A 218 -0.62 5.21 -2.36
N ARG A 219 -0.08 6.32 -1.85
CA ARG A 219 1.05 6.29 -0.92
C ARG A 219 0.65 5.75 0.45
N HIS A 220 -0.56 6.07 0.88
CA HIS A 220 -1.07 5.83 2.22
C HIS A 220 -2.28 4.88 2.22
N PRO A 221 -2.46 4.07 3.29
CA PRO A 221 -3.76 3.52 3.62
C PRO A 221 -4.81 4.62 3.76
N SER A 222 -6.06 4.31 3.45
CA SER A 222 -7.09 5.34 3.38
C SER A 222 -7.52 5.82 4.76
N VAL A 223 -7.75 7.12 4.84
CA VAL A 223 -8.40 7.81 5.95
C VAL A 223 -9.75 8.39 5.48
N ILE A 224 -10.62 8.76 6.42
CA ILE A 224 -11.84 9.50 6.09
C ILE A 224 -11.48 10.98 6.04
N GLY A 225 -11.54 11.58 4.86
CA GLY A 225 -11.29 13.00 4.65
C GLY A 225 -12.37 13.91 5.24
N SER A 226 -12.15 15.22 5.19
CA SER A 226 -13.11 16.22 5.70
C SER A 226 -14.43 16.25 4.92
N ASP A 227 -14.45 15.73 3.70
CA ASP A 227 -15.63 15.54 2.86
C ASP A 227 -16.41 14.23 3.16
N GLY A 228 -15.91 13.42 4.10
CA GLY A 228 -16.48 12.13 4.49
C GLY A 228 -16.19 10.98 3.52
N LEU A 229 -15.27 11.16 2.56
CA LEU A 229 -14.85 10.13 1.61
C LEU A 229 -13.51 9.50 2.04
N LEU A 230 -13.18 8.38 1.41
CA LEU A 230 -11.91 7.68 1.65
C LEU A 230 -10.82 8.26 0.76
N HIS A 231 -9.72 8.69 1.37
CA HIS A 231 -8.58 9.28 0.67
C HIS A 231 -7.25 8.67 1.12
N SER A 232 -6.30 8.58 0.19
CA SER A 232 -4.90 8.29 0.48
C SER A 232 -4.26 9.51 1.15
N GLN A 233 -4.37 9.59 2.48
CA GLN A 233 -3.90 10.73 3.28
C GLN A 233 -3.26 10.25 4.58
N ARG A 234 -2.65 11.19 5.29
CA ARG A 234 -2.11 10.98 6.65
C ARG A 234 -3.22 11.03 7.69
N GLY A 235 -3.11 10.22 8.72
CA GLY A 235 -4.02 10.25 9.87
C GLY A 235 -4.56 8.90 10.27
N LYS A 236 -5.65 8.92 11.02
CA LYS A 236 -6.32 7.73 11.52
C LYS A 236 -6.87 6.89 10.37
N VAL A 237 -6.39 5.66 10.25
CA VAL A 237 -6.78 4.77 9.16
C VAL A 237 -8.26 4.39 9.25
N ALA A 238 -8.97 4.43 8.13
CA ALA A 238 -10.36 4.01 8.03
C ALA A 238 -10.48 2.50 8.25
N ARG A 239 -11.28 2.11 9.23
CA ARG A 239 -11.55 0.72 9.62
C ARG A 239 -12.85 0.19 9.01
N ASN A 240 -13.13 -1.09 9.20
CA ASN A 240 -14.34 -1.77 8.75
C ASN A 240 -14.52 -1.77 7.21
N GLN A 241 -13.41 -1.91 6.50
CA GLN A 241 -13.40 -1.95 5.04
C GLN A 241 -13.50 -3.39 4.54
N SER A 242 -14.72 -3.88 4.32
CA SER A 242 -14.95 -5.14 3.61
C SER A 242 -14.87 -4.94 2.09
N TYR A 243 -14.74 -6.03 1.33
CA TYR A 243 -14.82 -5.99 -0.13
C TYR A 243 -16.07 -5.24 -0.61
N GLN A 244 -17.24 -5.54 -0.02
CA GLN A 244 -18.50 -4.88 -0.33
C GLN A 244 -18.49 -3.39 0.03
N ASN A 245 -17.96 -3.04 1.20
CA ASN A 245 -17.88 -1.65 1.66
C ASN A 245 -16.97 -0.82 0.75
N MET A 246 -15.85 -1.37 0.29
CA MET A 246 -14.94 -0.69 -0.63
C MET A 246 -15.62 -0.32 -1.94
N ILE A 247 -16.33 -1.24 -2.58
CA ILE A 247 -17.08 -0.95 -3.81
C ILE A 247 -18.02 0.26 -3.61
N THR A 248 -18.71 0.31 -2.46
CA THR A 248 -19.64 1.39 -2.14
C THR A 248 -18.91 2.70 -1.82
N ASN A 249 -17.87 2.66 -0.99
CA ASN A 249 -17.21 3.84 -0.45
C ASN A 249 -16.36 4.55 -1.50
N TYR A 250 -15.54 3.79 -2.26
CA TYR A 250 -14.74 4.40 -3.32
C TYR A 250 -15.58 4.83 -4.52
N GLY A 251 -16.66 4.13 -4.83
CA GLY A 251 -17.60 4.51 -5.87
C GLY A 251 -18.24 5.89 -5.66
N LYS A 252 -18.25 6.42 -4.42
CA LYS A 252 -18.70 7.79 -4.14
C LYS A 252 -17.76 8.87 -4.69
N LYS A 253 -16.47 8.55 -4.90
CA LYS A 253 -15.46 9.46 -5.47
C LYS A 253 -15.57 9.58 -6.99
N GLY A 254 -16.20 8.62 -7.65
CA GLY A 254 -16.35 8.57 -9.10
C GLY A 254 -16.16 7.17 -9.68
N THR A 255 -16.42 7.02 -10.98
CA THR A 255 -16.43 5.71 -11.67
C THR A 255 -15.05 5.08 -11.79
N GLY A 256 -13.97 5.87 -11.82
CA GLY A 256 -12.59 5.38 -11.89
C GLY A 256 -12.00 4.92 -10.56
N TYR A 257 -12.73 5.10 -9.44
CA TYR A 257 -12.20 4.79 -8.11
C TYR A 257 -12.65 3.42 -7.61
N THR A 258 -11.67 2.67 -7.11
CA THR A 258 -11.86 1.41 -6.39
C THR A 258 -10.92 1.39 -5.18
N GLY A 259 -11.13 0.49 -4.22
CA GLY A 259 -10.09 0.20 -3.24
C GLY A 259 -8.88 -0.42 -3.93
N ALA A 260 -7.72 -0.33 -3.33
CA ALA A 260 -6.51 -0.97 -3.83
C ALA A 260 -6.71 -2.48 -3.94
N GLY A 261 -6.13 -3.04 -4.98
CA GLY A 261 -6.22 -4.46 -5.28
C GLY A 261 -5.10 -5.29 -4.63
N SER A 262 -5.04 -6.54 -5.02
CA SER A 262 -3.94 -7.44 -4.68
C SER A 262 -2.59 -6.98 -5.28
N ASN A 263 -2.63 -6.13 -6.30
CA ASN A 263 -1.47 -5.51 -6.95
C ASN A 263 -0.57 -4.74 -5.96
N ARG A 264 -1.13 -4.11 -4.91
CA ARG A 264 -0.36 -3.39 -3.90
C ARG A 264 0.63 -4.31 -3.17
N PHE A 265 0.18 -5.50 -2.79
CA PHE A 265 1.05 -6.52 -2.18
C PHE A 265 1.95 -7.22 -3.20
N THR A 266 1.48 -7.47 -4.41
CA THR A 266 2.30 -7.97 -5.52
C THR A 266 3.50 -7.05 -5.77
N PHE A 267 3.26 -5.74 -5.82
CA PHE A 267 4.29 -4.73 -5.96
C PHE A 267 5.32 -4.79 -4.81
N ALA A 268 4.84 -4.81 -3.56
CA ALA A 268 5.71 -4.92 -2.40
C ALA A 268 6.56 -6.20 -2.42
N GLN A 269 5.97 -7.34 -2.80
CA GLN A 269 6.69 -8.62 -2.94
C GLN A 269 7.77 -8.55 -4.02
N ILE A 270 7.48 -7.97 -5.20
CA ILE A 270 8.47 -7.81 -6.28
C ILE A 270 9.66 -6.98 -5.80
N PHE A 271 9.41 -5.81 -5.21
CA PHE A 271 10.50 -4.92 -4.78
C PHE A 271 11.23 -5.46 -3.54
N ASN A 272 10.56 -6.19 -2.66
CA ASN A 272 11.22 -6.91 -1.56
C ASN A 272 12.20 -7.96 -2.09
N LEU A 273 11.80 -8.74 -3.08
CA LEU A 273 12.70 -9.72 -3.72
C LEU A 273 13.88 -9.05 -4.42
N ILE A 274 13.63 -8.03 -5.24
CA ILE A 274 14.67 -7.36 -6.04
C ILE A 274 15.67 -6.60 -5.15
N LYS A 275 15.20 -5.83 -4.18
CA LYS A 275 16.06 -4.96 -3.34
C LYS A 275 16.69 -5.73 -2.18
N TYR A 276 15.92 -6.53 -1.46
CA TYR A 276 16.33 -7.20 -0.23
C TYR A 276 16.69 -8.68 -0.38
N THR A 277 16.43 -9.28 -1.56
CA THR A 277 16.81 -10.68 -1.85
C THR A 277 16.31 -11.70 -0.82
N ASN A 278 15.10 -11.50 -0.33
CA ASN A 278 14.49 -12.36 0.66
C ASN A 278 13.00 -12.58 0.33
N LYS A 279 12.51 -13.82 0.45
CA LYS A 279 11.10 -14.13 0.31
C LYS A 279 10.28 -13.58 1.48
N SER A 280 10.88 -13.55 2.69
CA SER A 280 10.22 -13.07 3.90
C SER A 280 10.42 -11.56 4.04
N SER A 281 9.34 -10.80 4.02
CA SER A 281 9.39 -9.38 4.31
C SER A 281 9.77 -9.07 5.76
N GLN A 282 9.47 -9.97 6.69
CA GLN A 282 9.79 -9.85 8.11
C GLN A 282 11.30 -9.75 8.40
N ASP A 283 12.12 -10.35 7.53
CA ASP A 283 13.57 -10.30 7.68
C ASP A 283 14.14 -8.90 7.33
N SER A 284 13.38 -8.09 6.60
CA SER A 284 13.75 -6.72 6.19
C SER A 284 12.92 -5.67 6.92
N MET A 285 11.60 -5.81 6.91
CA MET A 285 10.65 -4.86 7.49
C MET A 285 9.44 -5.61 8.04
N ALA A 286 9.32 -5.67 9.37
CA ALA A 286 8.29 -6.49 10.03
C ALA A 286 6.87 -5.90 9.95
N GLY A 287 6.72 -4.59 9.80
CA GLY A 287 5.42 -3.92 9.92
C GLY A 287 4.90 -3.90 11.37
N VAL A 288 3.59 -3.74 11.55
CA VAL A 288 2.93 -3.71 12.88
C VAL A 288 2.33 -5.09 13.19
N THR A 289 3.18 -6.06 13.43
CA THR A 289 2.82 -7.48 13.56
C THR A 289 2.95 -8.03 14.97
N ASN A 290 3.61 -7.28 15.87
CA ASN A 290 3.89 -7.66 17.26
C ASN A 290 3.42 -6.56 18.24
N TRP A 291 2.24 -6.00 17.97
CA TRP A 291 1.62 -4.98 18.80
C TRP A 291 0.23 -5.46 19.25
N ASN A 292 0.18 -6.35 20.25
CA ASN A 292 -1.06 -6.97 20.72
C ASN A 292 -1.16 -6.92 22.24
N VAL A 293 -1.52 -5.75 22.76
CA VAL A 293 -1.77 -5.57 24.20
C VAL A 293 -3.25 -5.33 24.48
N GLN A 294 -3.71 -5.87 25.60
CA GLN A 294 -5.01 -5.60 26.20
C GLN A 294 -4.83 -5.65 27.71
N TYR A 295 -4.65 -4.49 28.33
CA TYR A 295 -4.36 -4.42 29.76
C TYR A 295 -5.48 -3.71 30.51
N PRO A 296 -5.98 -4.27 31.63
CA PRO A 296 -6.84 -3.54 32.53
C PRO A 296 -6.04 -2.44 33.24
N ALA A 297 -6.71 -1.37 33.65
CA ALA A 297 -6.10 -0.33 34.43
C ALA A 297 -5.53 -0.92 35.75
N SER A 298 -4.25 -0.67 36.00
CA SER A 298 -3.56 -1.14 37.20
C SER A 298 -4.00 -0.36 38.47
N ILE A 299 -4.52 0.85 38.28
CA ILE A 299 -5.08 1.72 39.32
C ILE A 299 -6.45 2.18 38.82
N GLN A 300 -7.46 2.06 39.71
CA GLN A 300 -8.79 2.63 39.49
C GLN A 300 -8.83 4.03 40.13
N SER A 301 -9.26 5.02 39.37
CA SER A 301 -9.36 6.41 39.81
C SER A 301 -10.65 7.05 39.32
N VAL A 302 -11.28 7.84 40.17
CA VAL A 302 -12.40 8.72 39.81
C VAL A 302 -11.91 10.04 39.24
N ASP A 303 -10.65 10.40 39.47
CA ASP A 303 -10.04 11.60 38.91
C ASP A 303 -9.74 11.36 37.43
N LYS A 304 -10.03 12.38 36.63
CA LYS A 304 -9.83 12.32 35.17
C LYS A 304 -8.42 12.73 34.79
N HIS A 305 -7.78 11.88 34.00
CA HIS A 305 -6.43 12.09 33.48
C HIS A 305 -6.38 11.75 31.98
N ASN A 306 -5.41 12.32 31.25
CA ASN A 306 -5.10 11.95 29.88
C ASN A 306 -4.02 10.84 29.81
N TYR A 307 -3.91 10.03 30.86
CA TYR A 307 -3.06 8.86 30.90
C TYR A 307 -3.83 7.62 31.35
N PHE A 308 -3.31 6.46 30.95
CA PHE A 308 -3.78 5.15 31.39
C PHE A 308 -2.73 4.51 32.30
N PRO A 309 -3.09 4.09 33.56
CA PRO A 309 -2.16 3.46 34.47
C PRO A 309 -1.95 1.99 34.10
N VAL A 310 -0.70 1.58 33.95
CA VAL A 310 -0.28 0.19 33.70
C VAL A 310 0.81 -0.20 34.70
N THR A 311 0.99 -1.50 34.97
CA THR A 311 2.14 -1.96 35.76
C THR A 311 3.45 -1.72 35.02
N ASN A 312 4.58 -1.65 35.76
CA ASN A 312 5.92 -1.53 35.16
C ASN A 312 6.21 -2.62 34.12
N THR A 313 5.75 -3.86 34.38
CA THR A 313 5.91 -4.99 33.44
C THR A 313 5.11 -4.78 32.15
N GLN A 314 3.87 -4.31 32.26
CA GLN A 314 3.01 -4.02 31.10
C GLN A 314 3.59 -2.88 30.26
N ALA A 315 4.10 -1.84 30.89
CA ALA A 315 4.70 -0.70 30.23
C ALA A 315 5.92 -1.07 29.35
N ASN A 316 6.65 -2.14 29.71
CA ASN A 316 7.79 -2.62 28.90
C ASN A 316 7.37 -3.13 27.51
N ASN A 317 6.10 -3.46 27.29
CA ASN A 317 5.56 -3.86 26.00
C ASN A 317 5.02 -2.68 25.17
N MET A 318 5.04 -1.47 25.74
CA MET A 318 4.47 -0.27 25.13
C MET A 318 5.58 0.70 24.71
N GLN A 319 5.31 1.49 23.68
CA GLN A 319 6.26 2.50 23.17
C GLN A 319 5.49 3.76 22.81
N VAL A 320 6.18 4.91 22.90
CA VAL A 320 5.68 6.20 22.39
C VAL A 320 5.50 6.12 20.89
N GLY A 321 4.42 6.70 20.37
CA GLY A 321 4.06 6.68 18.96
C GLY A 321 3.12 5.55 18.54
N LEU A 322 3.02 4.46 19.31
CA LEU A 322 2.04 3.38 19.05
C LEU A 322 0.61 3.83 19.35
N CYS A 323 -0.35 3.27 18.59
CA CYS A 323 -1.75 3.62 18.70
C CYS A 323 -2.52 2.67 19.64
N VAL A 324 -3.45 3.25 20.40
CA VAL A 324 -4.28 2.55 21.38
C VAL A 324 -5.69 3.10 21.40
N SER A 325 -6.63 2.28 21.90
CA SER A 325 -7.96 2.72 22.33
C SER A 325 -8.16 2.44 23.81
N VAL A 326 -9.01 3.22 24.46
CA VAL A 326 -9.36 3.07 25.87
C VAL A 326 -10.87 3.02 26.04
N GLY A 327 -11.32 2.06 26.82
CA GLY A 327 -12.73 1.88 27.15
C GLY A 327 -12.95 0.64 27.99
N TYR A 328 -14.16 0.09 28.00
CA TYR A 328 -14.50 -1.06 28.81
C TYR A 328 -15.01 -2.24 27.97
N GLY A 329 -14.62 -3.44 28.37
CA GLY A 329 -14.95 -4.69 27.67
C GLY A 329 -16.32 -5.26 28.00
N ASN A 330 -16.55 -6.52 27.66
CA ASN A 330 -17.76 -7.25 28.01
C ASN A 330 -17.77 -7.65 29.49
N THR A 331 -18.97 -7.81 30.06
CA THR A 331 -19.17 -8.34 31.42
C THR A 331 -18.65 -9.77 31.61
N SER A 332 -18.47 -10.53 30.52
CA SER A 332 -17.95 -11.91 30.51
C SER A 332 -16.42 -12.03 30.39
N GLY A 333 -15.66 -10.93 30.51
CA GLY A 333 -14.18 -10.95 30.53
C GLY A 333 -13.51 -11.12 29.17
N SER A 334 -14.23 -11.21 28.07
CA SER A 334 -13.69 -11.23 26.72
C SER A 334 -13.61 -9.82 26.15
N LEU A 335 -12.42 -9.43 25.69
CA LEU A 335 -12.19 -8.16 24.98
C LEU A 335 -12.23 -8.39 23.49
N ASP A 336 -13.32 -7.92 22.87
CA ASP A 336 -13.42 -7.81 21.42
C ASP A 336 -13.10 -6.36 21.01
N ARG A 337 -12.03 -6.17 20.23
CA ARG A 337 -11.64 -4.85 19.69
C ARG A 337 -12.67 -4.22 18.77
N GLY A 338 -13.62 -5.00 18.26
CA GLY A 338 -14.76 -4.50 17.48
C GLY A 338 -15.87 -3.86 18.31
N LEU A 339 -15.86 -4.02 19.64
CA LEU A 339 -16.88 -3.42 20.50
C LEU A 339 -16.72 -1.91 20.59
N SER A 340 -17.79 -1.16 20.39
CA SER A 340 -17.79 0.30 20.55
C SER A 340 -17.38 0.75 21.95
N THR A 341 -17.65 -0.05 22.97
CA THR A 341 -17.34 0.28 24.35
C THR A 341 -15.84 0.33 24.66
N ILE A 342 -14.99 -0.42 23.96
CA ILE A 342 -13.53 -0.33 24.14
C ILE A 342 -12.90 0.90 23.51
N HIS A 343 -13.68 1.67 22.76
CA HIS A 343 -13.29 2.93 22.12
C HIS A 343 -13.96 4.15 22.79
N GLN A 344 -14.58 3.97 23.96
CA GLN A 344 -15.46 4.95 24.58
C GLN A 344 -14.75 6.20 25.09
N TYR A 345 -13.54 6.07 25.63
CA TYR A 345 -12.79 7.17 26.23
C TYR A 345 -11.70 7.73 25.32
N ALA A 346 -11.04 6.85 24.60
CA ALA A 346 -10.09 7.22 23.55
C ALA A 346 -10.19 6.19 22.42
N ASP A 347 -10.23 6.67 21.19
CA ASP A 347 -10.40 5.81 20.04
C ASP A 347 -9.25 6.04 19.06
N ASP A 348 -8.32 5.06 19.03
CA ASP A 348 -7.19 5.05 18.08
C ASP A 348 -6.35 6.32 18.19
N VAL A 349 -5.79 6.54 19.38
CA VAL A 349 -4.94 7.69 19.72
C VAL A 349 -3.51 7.26 19.98
N LYS A 350 -2.56 8.17 19.79
CA LYS A 350 -1.14 7.88 20.01
C LYS A 350 -0.76 7.95 21.48
N ILE A 351 0.16 7.06 21.86
CA ILE A 351 0.91 7.17 23.12
C ILE A 351 1.93 8.29 22.94
N ILE A 352 1.85 9.34 23.77
CA ILE A 352 2.71 10.52 23.67
C ILE A 352 3.84 10.55 24.71
N ALA A 353 3.67 9.84 25.84
CA ALA A 353 4.71 9.65 26.85
C ALA A 353 4.41 8.41 27.70
N ILE A 354 5.46 7.86 28.35
CA ILE A 354 5.34 6.80 29.34
C ILE A 354 6.25 7.20 30.52
N GLU A 355 5.63 7.54 31.68
CA GLU A 355 6.33 8.09 32.84
C GLU A 355 6.10 7.25 34.08
N ALA A 356 6.95 7.37 35.10
CA ALA A 356 6.72 6.73 36.39
C ALA A 356 5.52 7.39 37.08
N LEU A 357 4.57 6.57 37.57
CA LEU A 357 3.44 7.03 38.34
C LEU A 357 3.65 6.78 39.84
N ASP A 358 4.13 5.59 40.18
CA ASP A 358 4.60 5.18 41.51
C ASP A 358 5.64 4.05 41.37
N ASP A 359 6.03 3.40 42.47
CA ASP A 359 7.06 2.35 42.46
C ASP A 359 6.70 1.13 41.60
N ASN A 360 5.39 0.86 41.37
CA ASN A 360 4.88 -0.32 40.70
C ASN A 360 4.22 -0.03 39.35
N ASN A 361 3.87 1.22 39.10
CA ASN A 361 3.05 1.62 37.96
C ASN A 361 3.66 2.75 37.15
N LYS A 362 3.29 2.76 35.87
CA LYS A 362 3.57 3.85 34.94
C LYS A 362 2.29 4.46 34.38
N ALA A 363 2.34 5.75 34.11
CA ALA A 363 1.34 6.51 33.38
C ALA A 363 1.64 6.47 31.90
N VAL A 364 0.75 5.92 31.09
CA VAL A 364 0.80 5.96 29.62
C VAL A 364 -0.04 7.13 29.15
N TYR A 365 0.60 8.24 28.83
CA TYR A 365 -0.06 9.47 28.37
C TYR A 365 -0.54 9.33 26.94
N LEU A 366 -1.76 9.79 26.69
CA LEU A 366 -2.47 9.65 25.42
C LEU A 366 -2.87 11.02 24.87
N ASP A 367 -2.88 11.15 23.55
CA ASP A 367 -3.39 12.33 22.84
C ASP A 367 -4.93 12.29 22.79
N CYS A 368 -5.56 12.51 23.95
CA CYS A 368 -7.01 12.47 24.11
C CYS A 368 -7.51 13.38 25.23
N GLN A 369 -8.84 13.51 25.34
CA GLN A 369 -9.47 14.17 26.46
C GLN A 369 -9.31 13.36 27.75
N PRO A 370 -9.23 14.01 28.93
CA PRO A 370 -9.13 13.31 30.19
C PRO A 370 -10.32 12.38 30.47
N PHE A 371 -10.04 11.18 30.96
CA PHE A 371 -10.99 10.15 31.35
C PHE A 371 -10.64 9.58 32.74
N ASP A 372 -11.60 8.90 33.39
CA ASP A 372 -11.37 8.16 34.61
C ASP A 372 -11.23 6.65 34.34
N THR A 373 -10.70 5.90 35.30
CA THR A 373 -10.51 4.45 35.20
C THR A 373 -11.43 3.67 36.15
N THR A 374 -12.54 4.28 36.57
CA THR A 374 -13.55 3.62 37.39
C THR A 374 -14.29 2.56 36.58
N PRO A 375 -14.45 1.34 37.12
CA PRO A 375 -15.23 0.31 36.43
C PRO A 375 -16.67 0.76 36.12
N VAL A 376 -17.18 0.34 34.95
CA VAL A 376 -18.55 0.63 34.51
C VAL A 376 -19.35 -0.68 34.52
N ASP A 377 -20.40 -0.75 35.33
CA ASP A 377 -21.25 -1.96 35.46
C ASP A 377 -20.40 -3.23 35.70
N ASP A 378 -19.49 -3.18 36.66
CA ASP A 378 -18.51 -4.23 37.01
C ASP A 378 -17.49 -4.57 35.90
N ARG A 379 -17.45 -3.80 34.81
CA ARG A 379 -16.48 -3.94 33.71
C ARG A 379 -15.27 -3.04 33.96
N GLN A 380 -14.09 -3.64 33.91
CA GLN A 380 -12.83 -2.90 34.02
C GLN A 380 -12.57 -2.03 32.77
N ILE A 381 -11.85 -0.94 32.97
CA ILE A 381 -11.34 -0.11 31.90
C ILE A 381 -10.05 -0.73 31.36
N TYR A 382 -9.93 -0.80 30.06
CA TYR A 382 -8.80 -1.40 29.35
C TYR A 382 -8.14 -0.41 28.40
N ILE A 383 -6.84 -0.54 28.24
CA ILE A 383 -6.09 -0.04 27.09
C ILE A 383 -5.84 -1.18 26.12
N THR A 384 -6.11 -0.96 24.85
CA THR A 384 -5.94 -1.97 23.81
C THR A 384 -5.19 -1.40 22.61
N SER A 385 -4.25 -2.17 22.05
CA SER A 385 -3.49 -1.79 20.87
C SER A 385 -4.38 -1.63 19.64
N MET A 386 -4.05 -0.62 18.84
CA MET A 386 -4.67 -0.31 17.55
C MET A 386 -3.62 -0.28 16.43
N GLN A 387 -4.07 -0.18 15.20
CA GLN A 387 -3.20 -0.03 14.05
C GLN A 387 -2.46 1.31 14.06
N ALA A 388 -1.28 1.36 13.43
CA ALA A 388 -0.57 2.61 13.21
C ALA A 388 -1.42 3.61 12.38
N HIS A 389 -1.19 4.89 12.58
CA HIS A 389 -1.76 5.90 11.71
C HIS A 389 -1.06 5.90 10.34
N SER A 390 -1.80 6.26 9.33
CA SER A 390 -1.28 6.49 7.99
C SER A 390 -0.35 7.71 7.99
N GLY A 391 0.77 7.62 7.29
CA GLY A 391 1.81 8.65 7.26
C GLY A 391 2.87 8.51 8.36
N ASP A 392 2.76 7.53 9.24
CA ASP A 392 3.78 7.29 10.28
C ASP A 392 5.16 6.94 9.68
N THR A 393 5.23 6.48 8.42
CA THR A 393 6.49 6.23 7.72
C THR A 393 7.12 7.46 7.07
N ASP A 394 6.47 8.62 7.11
CA ASP A 394 6.98 9.84 6.45
C ASP A 394 8.26 10.39 7.09
N SER A 395 8.50 10.05 8.36
CA SER A 395 9.73 10.42 9.05
C SER A 395 10.97 9.62 8.60
N VAL A 396 10.80 8.50 7.90
CA VAL A 396 11.95 7.74 7.36
C VAL A 396 12.76 8.64 6.43
N ILE A 397 14.09 8.64 6.62
CA ILE A 397 15.02 9.54 5.95
C ILE A 397 14.82 9.54 4.43
N GLY A 398 14.66 10.72 3.85
CA GLY A 398 14.55 10.94 2.42
C GLY A 398 13.49 10.07 1.73
N HIS A 399 13.85 9.49 0.59
CA HIS A 399 13.01 8.59 -0.19
C HIS A 399 13.29 7.11 0.07
N HIS A 400 14.07 6.79 1.11
CA HIS A 400 14.44 5.42 1.44
C HIS A 400 13.25 4.56 1.88
N ASP A 401 13.34 3.27 1.64
CA ASP A 401 12.46 2.28 2.25
C ASP A 401 12.79 2.15 3.74
N GLY A 402 11.83 1.75 4.55
CA GLY A 402 12.10 1.50 5.97
C GLY A 402 10.92 1.69 6.90
N SER A 403 11.23 1.77 8.18
CA SER A 403 10.29 2.05 9.27
C SER A 403 10.81 3.20 10.15
N PRO A 404 9.93 3.95 10.86
CA PRO A 404 10.35 5.15 11.59
C PRO A 404 11.44 4.89 12.62
N VAL A 405 11.33 3.84 13.43
CA VAL A 405 12.25 3.58 14.55
C VAL A 405 13.02 2.29 14.36
N SER A 406 12.36 1.20 14.01
CA SER A 406 12.97 -0.11 13.81
C SER A 406 12.33 -0.85 12.67
N ASN A 407 13.13 -1.50 11.85
CA ASN A 407 12.65 -2.25 10.68
C ASN A 407 12.16 -3.66 11.02
N THR A 408 12.54 -4.23 12.17
CA THR A 408 12.28 -5.65 12.51
C THR A 408 11.67 -5.87 13.88
N ASP A 409 11.22 -4.83 14.59
CA ASP A 409 10.61 -4.97 15.93
C ASP A 409 9.14 -5.39 15.89
N GLY A 410 8.49 -5.29 14.73
CA GLY A 410 7.07 -5.61 14.55
C GLY A 410 6.10 -4.63 15.19
N LYS A 411 6.52 -3.41 15.53
CA LYS A 411 5.70 -2.37 16.17
C LYS A 411 5.47 -1.14 15.30
N HIS A 412 6.21 -0.99 14.21
CA HIS A 412 6.15 0.18 13.35
C HIS A 412 5.74 -0.19 11.92
N PRO A 413 4.94 0.67 11.22
CA PRO A 413 4.61 0.46 9.82
C PRO A 413 5.86 0.52 8.96
N CYS A 414 5.80 -0.04 7.76
CA CYS A 414 6.91 -0.03 6.81
C CYS A 414 6.53 0.66 5.51
N ARG A 415 7.53 1.21 4.85
CA ARG A 415 7.44 1.84 3.54
C ARG A 415 8.39 1.14 2.57
N ILE A 416 7.88 0.77 1.41
CA ILE A 416 8.65 0.25 0.28
C ILE A 416 8.30 1.01 -0.99
N GLN A 417 9.30 1.51 -1.73
CA GLN A 417 9.12 2.29 -2.95
C GLN A 417 8.06 3.40 -2.81
N GLY A 418 8.14 4.18 -1.74
CA GLY A 418 7.23 5.28 -1.44
C GLY A 418 5.84 4.88 -0.95
N ILE A 419 5.52 3.60 -0.89
CA ILE A 419 4.20 3.10 -0.51
C ILE A 419 4.25 2.57 0.92
N GLU A 420 3.41 3.12 1.78
CA GLU A 420 3.21 2.63 3.14
C GLU A 420 2.31 1.39 3.12
N ILE A 421 2.84 0.25 3.54
CA ILE A 421 2.12 -1.02 3.58
C ILE A 421 1.78 -1.34 5.04
N MET A 422 0.50 -1.55 5.34
CA MET A 422 0.02 -1.91 6.68
C MET A 422 0.13 -3.43 6.93
N VAL A 423 1.37 -3.95 6.93
CA VAL A 423 1.59 -5.32 7.40
C VAL A 423 1.21 -5.40 8.87
N GLY A 424 0.35 -6.39 9.20
CA GLY A 424 -0.31 -6.49 10.51
C GLY A 424 -1.64 -5.75 10.62
N GLY A 425 -1.99 -4.93 9.65
CA GLY A 425 -3.25 -4.19 9.57
C GLY A 425 -4.24 -4.70 8.54
N GLY A 426 -4.02 -5.81 7.93
CA GLY A 426 -4.88 -6.49 6.97
C GLY A 426 -5.59 -5.63 5.94
N GLU A 427 -5.06 -5.56 4.74
CA GLU A 427 -5.71 -4.88 3.61
C GLU A 427 -6.58 -5.86 2.82
N VAL A 428 -7.83 -5.48 2.57
CA VAL A 428 -8.73 -6.25 1.72
C VAL A 428 -8.51 -5.85 0.27
N ALA A 429 -8.22 -6.83 -0.60
CA ALA A 429 -8.12 -6.56 -2.04
C ALA A 429 -9.51 -6.30 -2.64
N SER A 430 -9.65 -5.23 -3.41
CA SER A 430 -10.92 -4.86 -4.04
C SER A 430 -11.17 -5.55 -5.39
N ASP A 431 -10.13 -6.15 -5.97
CA ASP A 431 -10.11 -6.72 -7.33
C ASP A 431 -10.00 -8.25 -7.36
N THR A 432 -9.72 -8.87 -6.21
CA THR A 432 -9.42 -10.31 -6.14
C THR A 432 -10.31 -11.01 -5.13
N VAL A 433 -10.84 -12.15 -5.51
CA VAL A 433 -11.70 -13.00 -4.67
C VAL A 433 -11.37 -14.47 -4.85
N ALA A 434 -11.70 -15.29 -3.84
CA ALA A 434 -11.47 -16.73 -3.86
C ALA A 434 -12.82 -17.49 -3.78
N PHE A 435 -12.98 -18.54 -4.58
CA PHE A 435 -14.12 -19.45 -4.51
C PHE A 435 -13.67 -20.81 -3.97
N PHE A 436 -14.31 -21.26 -2.89
CA PHE A 436 -14.06 -22.58 -2.34
C PHE A 436 -14.56 -23.69 -3.26
N ASN A 437 -13.73 -24.69 -3.44
CA ASN A 437 -14.06 -25.96 -4.07
C ASN A 437 -14.43 -27.01 -2.99
N THR A 438 -15.02 -28.13 -3.41
CA THR A 438 -15.42 -29.21 -2.49
C THR A 438 -14.25 -29.92 -1.82
N ASP A 439 -13.05 -29.83 -2.40
CA ASP A 439 -11.79 -30.33 -1.85
C ASP A 439 -11.03 -29.29 -1.02
N TYR A 440 -11.69 -28.19 -0.64
CA TYR A 440 -11.12 -27.03 0.09
C TYR A 440 -10.02 -26.27 -0.64
N SER A 441 -9.68 -26.61 -1.87
CA SER A 441 -8.89 -25.73 -2.73
C SER A 441 -9.71 -24.49 -3.11
N LYS A 442 -9.08 -23.45 -3.63
CA LYS A 442 -9.75 -22.18 -3.95
C LYS A 442 -9.37 -21.72 -5.33
N ASN A 443 -10.36 -21.55 -6.18
CA ASN A 443 -10.19 -20.85 -7.44
C ASN A 443 -10.15 -19.35 -7.19
N VAL A 444 -9.08 -18.69 -7.63
CA VAL A 444 -8.88 -17.24 -7.46
C VAL A 444 -9.23 -16.53 -8.75
N TYR A 445 -10.11 -15.55 -8.61
CA TYR A 445 -10.56 -14.70 -9.69
C TYR A 445 -10.10 -13.27 -9.46
N HIS A 446 -9.59 -12.64 -10.50
CA HIS A 446 -9.09 -11.28 -10.49
C HIS A 446 -9.80 -10.43 -11.53
N ALA A 447 -10.21 -9.22 -11.16
CA ALA A 447 -10.88 -8.27 -12.04
C ALA A 447 -9.86 -7.62 -12.98
N PRO A 448 -9.95 -7.80 -14.32
CA PRO A 448 -9.14 -7.05 -15.25
C PRO A 448 -9.36 -5.54 -15.15
N ILE A 449 -8.38 -4.76 -15.60
CA ILE A 449 -8.48 -3.29 -15.67
C ILE A 449 -9.74 -2.88 -16.44
N GLY A 450 -10.50 -1.94 -15.88
CA GLY A 450 -11.76 -1.45 -16.46
C GLY A 450 -12.98 -2.32 -16.19
N VAL A 451 -12.83 -3.48 -15.56
CA VAL A 451 -13.97 -4.30 -15.14
C VAL A 451 -14.57 -3.75 -13.85
N LYS A 452 -15.86 -3.52 -13.85
CA LYS A 452 -16.57 -3.03 -12.65
C LYS A 452 -16.61 -4.11 -11.58
N HIS A 453 -16.17 -3.75 -10.37
CA HIS A 453 -16.20 -4.65 -9.22
C HIS A 453 -17.64 -4.92 -8.75
N THR A 454 -17.89 -6.14 -8.28
CA THR A 454 -19.22 -6.61 -7.89
C THR A 454 -19.12 -7.71 -6.82
N THR A 455 -20.20 -7.85 -6.05
CA THR A 455 -20.36 -8.96 -5.08
C THR A 455 -21.18 -10.11 -5.68
N ASN A 456 -21.71 -9.97 -6.90
CA ASN A 456 -22.51 -11.00 -7.54
C ASN A 456 -21.64 -12.12 -8.09
N GLU A 457 -21.73 -13.32 -7.50
CA GLU A 457 -20.89 -14.48 -7.86
C GLU A 457 -20.98 -14.87 -9.34
N ALA A 458 -22.16 -14.83 -9.94
CA ALA A 458 -22.33 -15.19 -11.35
C ALA A 458 -21.64 -14.16 -12.26
N THR A 459 -21.73 -12.87 -11.93
CA THR A 459 -21.04 -11.81 -12.66
C THR A 459 -19.54 -11.92 -12.49
N ILE A 460 -19.03 -12.18 -11.27
CA ILE A 460 -17.60 -12.41 -11.02
C ILE A 460 -17.08 -13.52 -11.93
N LYS A 461 -17.73 -14.69 -11.92
CA LYS A 461 -17.32 -15.83 -12.76
C LYS A 461 -17.40 -15.55 -14.27
N ALA A 462 -18.23 -14.61 -14.69
CA ALA A 462 -18.39 -14.26 -16.08
C ALA A 462 -17.43 -13.17 -16.57
N THR A 463 -16.96 -12.30 -15.68
CA THR A 463 -16.20 -11.08 -16.06
C THR A 463 -14.80 -11.01 -15.48
N TYR A 464 -14.51 -11.69 -14.36
CA TYR A 464 -13.17 -11.76 -13.79
C TYR A 464 -12.39 -12.92 -14.41
N GLU A 465 -11.11 -12.80 -14.48
CA GLU A 465 -10.20 -13.85 -14.94
C GLU A 465 -9.91 -14.86 -13.83
N LEU A 466 -10.01 -16.15 -14.14
CA LEU A 466 -9.49 -17.21 -13.29
C LEU A 466 -7.96 -17.21 -13.39
N ILE A 467 -7.29 -16.63 -12.40
CA ILE A 467 -5.81 -16.52 -12.40
C ILE A 467 -5.11 -17.75 -11.83
N GLY A 468 -5.82 -18.62 -11.14
CA GLY A 468 -5.26 -19.89 -10.66
C GLY A 468 -6.01 -20.50 -9.49
N ASN A 469 -5.35 -21.46 -8.85
CA ASN A 469 -5.89 -22.21 -7.73
C ASN A 469 -4.92 -22.19 -6.55
N ILE A 470 -5.44 -21.95 -5.35
CA ILE A 470 -4.75 -22.15 -4.08
C ILE A 470 -5.09 -23.56 -3.61
N ALA A 471 -4.07 -24.43 -3.51
CA ALA A 471 -4.26 -25.81 -3.09
C ALA A 471 -4.82 -25.89 -1.67
N ALA A 472 -5.57 -26.95 -1.39
CA ALA A 472 -5.94 -27.30 -0.03
C ALA A 472 -4.69 -27.60 0.83
N SER A 473 -4.80 -27.37 2.14
CA SER A 473 -3.70 -27.63 3.06
C SER A 473 -3.33 -29.13 3.10
N SER A 474 -2.04 -29.44 3.04
CA SER A 474 -1.52 -30.77 3.29
C SER A 474 -1.66 -31.22 4.75
N ASN A 475 -1.89 -30.28 5.67
CA ASN A 475 -2.12 -30.56 7.10
C ASN A 475 -3.54 -31.04 7.42
N GLY A 476 -4.38 -31.16 6.41
CA GLY A 476 -5.77 -31.59 6.50
C GLY A 476 -6.74 -30.53 5.95
N GLU A 477 -7.96 -30.99 5.70
CA GLU A 477 -9.01 -30.16 5.12
C GLU A 477 -9.31 -28.91 5.94
N GLY A 478 -9.24 -27.74 5.31
CA GLY A 478 -9.51 -26.44 5.92
C GLY A 478 -8.48 -25.97 6.97
N SER A 479 -7.32 -26.66 7.08
CA SER A 479 -6.22 -26.23 7.93
C SER A 479 -5.39 -25.14 7.28
N ASP A 480 -4.76 -24.32 8.12
CA ASP A 480 -3.81 -23.30 7.68
C ASP A 480 -2.45 -23.92 7.33
N TYR A 481 -1.67 -23.25 6.50
CA TYR A 481 -0.32 -23.65 6.15
C TYR A 481 0.58 -22.46 5.83
N TRP A 482 1.90 -22.69 5.80
CA TRP A 482 2.88 -21.68 5.42
C TRP A 482 3.14 -21.70 3.91
N SER A 483 3.14 -20.51 3.30
CA SER A 483 3.45 -20.35 1.89
C SER A 483 4.95 -20.46 1.64
N GLY A 484 5.35 -21.36 0.76
CA GLY A 484 6.75 -21.52 0.36
C GLY A 484 7.17 -20.57 -0.74
N ASP A 485 6.28 -20.36 -1.70
CA ASP A 485 6.50 -19.56 -2.90
C ASP A 485 5.27 -18.72 -3.19
N VAL A 486 5.44 -17.74 -4.09
CA VAL A 486 4.35 -16.93 -4.67
C VAL A 486 4.44 -16.97 -6.19
N GLU A 487 3.31 -16.76 -6.84
CA GLU A 487 3.22 -16.52 -8.27
C GLU A 487 2.51 -15.19 -8.51
N HIS A 488 3.05 -14.37 -9.40
CA HIS A 488 2.46 -13.08 -9.78
C HIS A 488 1.80 -13.19 -11.15
N ILE A 489 0.51 -12.87 -11.23
CA ILE A 489 -0.29 -13.01 -12.45
C ILE A 489 -1.19 -11.79 -12.59
N ASN A 490 -0.98 -11.01 -13.64
CA ASN A 490 -1.81 -9.85 -13.98
C ASN A 490 -2.03 -8.90 -12.78
N GLY A 491 -0.94 -8.55 -12.06
CA GLY A 491 -1.00 -7.68 -10.88
C GLY A 491 -1.48 -8.34 -9.59
N ALA A 492 -2.08 -9.52 -9.67
CA ALA A 492 -2.43 -10.30 -8.49
C ALA A 492 -1.32 -11.29 -8.12
N TRP A 493 -1.44 -11.92 -6.95
CA TRP A 493 -0.52 -12.95 -6.50
C TRP A 493 -1.24 -14.15 -5.91
N LEU A 494 -0.59 -15.31 -5.98
CA LEU A 494 -1.09 -16.57 -5.44
C LEU A 494 -0.01 -17.22 -4.57
N PRO A 495 -0.33 -17.72 -3.36
CA PRO A 495 0.58 -18.60 -2.62
C PRO A 495 0.73 -19.93 -3.35
N LYS A 496 1.96 -20.42 -3.43
CA LYS A 496 2.33 -21.69 -4.04
C LYS A 496 3.24 -22.48 -3.09
N ASN A 497 3.24 -23.78 -3.25
CA ASN A 497 4.07 -24.71 -2.49
C ASN A 497 3.95 -24.52 -0.96
N GLN A 498 3.51 -25.55 -0.30
CA GLN A 498 3.40 -25.56 1.16
C GLN A 498 4.75 -25.94 1.77
N VAL A 499 5.10 -25.29 2.88
CA VAL A 499 6.30 -25.61 3.68
C VAL A 499 5.91 -26.02 5.10
N GLY A 500 6.80 -26.69 5.80
CA GLY A 500 6.49 -27.33 7.07
C GLY A 500 6.37 -26.39 8.28
N ASN A 501 6.87 -25.16 8.20
CA ASN A 501 6.88 -24.23 9.33
C ASN A 501 7.14 -22.78 8.91
N SER A 502 6.97 -21.83 9.85
CA SER A 502 7.18 -20.40 9.68
C SER A 502 8.65 -19.95 9.49
N GLY A 503 9.60 -20.88 9.53
CA GLY A 503 11.03 -20.56 9.33
C GLY A 503 11.50 -20.74 7.89
N GLN A 504 10.62 -21.07 6.95
CA GLN A 504 10.96 -21.49 5.59
C GLN A 504 10.10 -20.77 4.53
N GLY A 505 10.62 -20.68 3.32
CA GLY A 505 9.93 -20.04 2.20
C GLY A 505 9.63 -18.57 2.47
N ASN A 506 8.40 -18.16 2.26
CA ASN A 506 7.96 -16.78 2.59
C ASN A 506 7.77 -16.56 4.09
N LYS A 507 7.76 -17.62 4.91
CA LYS A 507 7.44 -17.63 6.36
C LYS A 507 6.02 -17.21 6.71
N ASP A 508 5.29 -16.64 5.79
CA ASP A 508 3.96 -16.05 5.97
C ASP A 508 2.88 -17.14 5.89
N MET A 509 1.81 -16.92 6.62
CA MET A 509 0.75 -17.91 6.78
C MET A 509 -0.42 -17.66 5.82
N LEU A 510 -0.94 -18.73 5.24
CA LEU A 510 -2.24 -18.76 4.58
C LEU A 510 -3.29 -19.30 5.55
N TYR A 511 -4.24 -18.43 5.90
CA TYR A 511 -5.45 -18.80 6.63
C TYR A 511 -6.50 -19.28 5.65
N ALA A 512 -6.61 -20.58 5.52
CA ALA A 512 -7.38 -21.22 4.44
C ALA A 512 -8.90 -21.16 4.63
N GLY A 513 -9.38 -20.79 5.81
CA GLY A 513 -10.80 -20.86 6.17
C GLY A 513 -11.22 -22.25 6.65
N GLY A 514 -12.32 -22.30 7.42
CA GLY A 514 -12.82 -23.54 8.01
C GLY A 514 -13.43 -24.51 7.01
N LYS A 515 -13.58 -25.76 7.41
CA LYS A 515 -14.22 -26.85 6.63
C LYS A 515 -15.65 -26.55 6.14
N THR A 516 -16.32 -25.59 6.77
CA THR A 516 -17.69 -25.17 6.40
C THR A 516 -17.71 -23.96 5.47
N ALA A 517 -16.55 -23.39 5.11
CA ALA A 517 -16.49 -22.27 4.20
C ALA A 517 -16.89 -22.69 2.78
N SER A 518 -17.74 -21.92 2.14
CA SER A 518 -18.26 -22.14 0.79
C SER A 518 -18.57 -20.82 0.10
N GLY A 519 -18.71 -20.83 -1.21
CA GLY A 519 -18.99 -19.65 -2.02
C GLY A 519 -17.78 -18.73 -2.18
N VAL A 520 -18.04 -17.47 -2.50
CA VAL A 520 -17.02 -16.45 -2.71
C VAL A 520 -16.51 -15.89 -1.37
N ARG A 521 -15.21 -15.64 -1.31
CA ARG A 521 -14.50 -15.13 -0.14
C ARG A 521 -13.62 -13.95 -0.51
N GLU A 522 -13.41 -13.08 0.48
CA GLU A 522 -12.48 -11.97 0.38
C GLU A 522 -11.04 -12.46 0.22
N TYR A 523 -10.19 -11.57 -0.29
CA TYR A 523 -8.75 -11.73 -0.37
C TYR A 523 -8.10 -10.73 0.60
N TYR A 524 -7.85 -11.16 1.84
CA TYR A 524 -7.39 -10.34 2.95
C TYR A 524 -5.88 -10.55 3.15
N GLN A 525 -5.10 -9.49 2.98
CA GLN A 525 -3.63 -9.54 2.84
C GLN A 525 -2.92 -8.88 4.03
N GLY A 526 -1.64 -9.23 4.26
CA GLY A 526 -0.76 -8.58 5.22
C GLY A 526 -0.88 -9.07 6.67
N GLY A 527 -1.93 -9.82 7.00
CA GLY A 527 -2.12 -10.40 8.33
C GLY A 527 -2.66 -9.43 9.37
N ASN A 528 -2.47 -9.75 10.65
CA ASN A 528 -2.98 -8.98 11.79
C ASN A 528 -1.85 -8.61 12.75
N LEU A 529 -2.06 -7.58 13.55
CA LEU A 529 -1.07 -7.06 14.51
C LEU A 529 -0.66 -8.05 15.63
N TRP A 530 -1.32 -9.19 15.75
CA TRP A 530 -0.96 -10.27 16.69
C TRP A 530 -0.35 -11.51 16.02
N TYR A 531 -0.07 -11.48 14.71
CA TYR A 531 0.47 -12.64 13.99
C TYR A 531 1.98 -12.79 14.19
N GLY A 532 2.70 -11.73 14.56
CA GLY A 532 4.16 -11.79 14.71
C GLY A 532 4.82 -12.20 13.40
N ALA A 533 5.74 -13.15 13.49
CA ALA A 533 6.57 -13.59 12.36
C ALA A 533 5.83 -14.35 11.23
N ILE A 534 4.54 -14.59 11.37
CA ILE A 534 3.73 -15.25 10.33
C ILE A 534 2.89 -14.27 9.49
N ALA A 535 2.89 -12.99 9.86
CA ALA A 535 2.40 -11.91 9.00
C ALA A 535 3.49 -11.51 7.99
N GLY A 536 3.13 -10.78 6.96
CA GLY A 536 4.09 -10.26 5.98
C GLY A 536 3.43 -9.99 4.64
N PHE A 537 4.21 -9.67 3.63
CA PHE A 537 3.69 -9.36 2.30
C PHE A 537 3.00 -10.54 1.61
N CYS A 538 3.30 -11.76 2.04
CA CYS A 538 2.70 -13.00 1.51
C CYS A 538 1.70 -13.65 2.48
N CYS A 539 1.31 -12.97 3.56
CA CYS A 539 0.25 -13.44 4.45
C CYS A 539 -1.11 -13.20 3.81
N LEU A 540 -1.95 -14.24 3.80
CA LEU A 540 -3.25 -14.21 3.13
C LEU A 540 -4.29 -14.94 3.97
N ALA A 541 -5.50 -14.37 4.06
CA ALA A 541 -6.68 -15.05 4.56
C ALA A 541 -7.80 -15.01 3.51
N CYS A 542 -8.44 -16.17 3.27
CA CYS A 542 -9.54 -16.35 2.33
C CYS A 542 -10.77 -16.96 3.01
N GLY A 543 -10.96 -16.74 4.32
CA GLY A 543 -12.03 -17.37 5.10
C GLY A 543 -13.29 -16.51 5.25
N GLY A 544 -13.19 -15.21 5.08
CA GLY A 544 -14.28 -14.26 5.29
C GLY A 544 -15.20 -14.09 4.08
N GLY A 545 -16.49 -13.83 4.33
CA GLY A 545 -17.42 -13.40 3.29
C GLY A 545 -17.05 -12.00 2.76
N LEU A 546 -17.61 -11.63 1.60
CA LEU A 546 -17.35 -10.30 0.98
C LEU A 546 -17.89 -9.13 1.80
N ASP A 547 -18.75 -9.39 2.77
CA ASP A 547 -19.32 -8.42 3.71
C ASP A 547 -18.59 -8.38 5.06
N ARG A 548 -17.59 -9.27 5.26
CA ARG A 548 -16.85 -9.31 6.51
C ARG A 548 -16.07 -8.02 6.70
N ALA A 549 -16.32 -7.35 7.80
CA ALA A 549 -15.65 -6.13 8.22
C ALA A 549 -15.24 -6.23 9.69
N GLY A 550 -14.28 -5.44 10.10
CA GLY A 550 -13.80 -5.40 11.46
C GLY A 550 -12.84 -4.23 11.69
N TRP A 551 -12.47 -4.01 12.93
CA TRP A 551 -11.59 -2.90 13.33
C TRP A 551 -10.18 -2.98 12.65
N ASN A 552 -9.76 -4.16 12.21
CA ASN A 552 -8.49 -4.43 11.56
C ASN A 552 -8.61 -4.62 10.04
N PHE A 553 -9.78 -4.38 9.45
CA PHE A 553 -10.01 -4.46 8.00
C PHE A 553 -9.82 -3.08 7.40
N LEU A 554 -8.71 -2.91 6.69
CA LEU A 554 -8.24 -1.67 6.10
C LEU A 554 -8.35 -1.70 4.58
N SER A 555 -8.20 -0.53 3.97
CA SER A 555 -8.13 -0.38 2.52
C SER A 555 -7.13 0.72 2.16
N ALA A 556 -6.69 0.71 0.91
CA ALA A 556 -6.03 1.82 0.26
C ALA A 556 -6.78 2.16 -1.04
N ASP A 557 -6.55 3.32 -1.62
CA ASP A 557 -7.20 3.76 -2.86
C ASP A 557 -6.55 3.11 -4.08
#